data_3bbea3d20155a9b852954d2c221d0fae
#
_entry.id   3bbea3d20155a9b852954d2c221d0fae
#
_cell.length_a   1.000
_cell.length_b   1.000
_cell.length_c   1.000
_cell.angle_alpha   90.00
_cell.angle_beta   90.00
_cell.angle_gamma   90.00
#
_symmetry.space_group_name_H-M   'P 1'
#
loop_
_entity.id
_entity.type
_entity.pdbx_description
1 polymer ?
#
loop_
_entity_poly.entity_id
_entity_poly.type
_entity_poly.pdbx_seq_one_letter_code
_entity_poly.pdbx_strand_id
1 'polypeptide(L)'
;MRVKKLLNIEVGRRIRNLRDDLKLTREQLAEASEMTPRFLACVENGQSGVSLESLKKLSASLRVSTDYLLFGRKSGKIPQDIVDALADIPESYHDQLVKQIRLFGEIAKK
;
A
#
# COMPACT_ATOMS: atom_id res chain seq x y z
N MET A 1 -25.84 -5.11 -18.32
CA MET A 1 -24.55 -5.69 -17.94
C MET A 1 -23.66 -4.61 -17.34
N ARG A 2 -23.19 -4.81 -16.12
CA ARG A 2 -22.30 -3.82 -15.49
C ARG A 2 -20.89 -3.95 -16.04
N VAL A 3 -20.38 -2.86 -16.58
CA VAL A 3 -18.99 -2.77 -16.99
C VAL A 3 -18.16 -2.52 -15.74
N LYS A 4 -17.15 -3.35 -15.50
CA LYS A 4 -16.21 -3.16 -14.41
C LYS A 4 -15.37 -1.93 -14.66
N LYS A 5 -15.22 -1.08 -13.66
CA LYS A 5 -14.31 0.07 -13.76
C LYS A 5 -12.87 -0.41 -13.65
N LEU A 6 -12.00 0.09 -14.51
CA LEU A 6 -10.58 -0.29 -14.51
C LEU A 6 -9.94 -0.08 -13.12
N LEU A 7 -10.24 1.03 -12.47
CA LEU A 7 -9.72 1.32 -11.13
C LEU A 7 -10.13 0.22 -10.14
N ASN A 8 -11.38 -0.21 -10.17
CA ASN A 8 -11.87 -1.26 -9.27
C ASN A 8 -11.16 -2.59 -9.51
N ILE A 9 -10.90 -2.91 -10.78
CA ILE A 9 -10.17 -4.13 -11.15
C ILE A 9 -8.75 -4.10 -10.60
N GLU A 10 -8.06 -2.97 -10.77
CA GLU A 10 -6.68 -2.81 -10.30
C GLU A 10 -6.59 -2.87 -8.77
N VAL A 11 -7.47 -2.15 -8.08
CA VAL A 11 -7.51 -2.14 -6.62
C VAL A 11 -7.84 -3.54 -6.08
N GLY A 12 -8.84 -4.18 -6.64
CA GLY A 12 -9.26 -5.53 -6.24
C GLY A 12 -8.15 -6.55 -6.41
N ARG A 13 -7.42 -6.48 -7.52
CA ARG A 13 -6.29 -7.37 -7.78
C ARG A 13 -5.17 -7.17 -6.75
N ARG A 14 -4.86 -5.92 -6.41
CA ARG A 14 -3.83 -5.63 -5.40
C ARG A 14 -4.23 -6.14 -4.03
N ILE A 15 -5.49 -5.96 -3.66
CA ILE A 15 -6.03 -6.49 -2.40
C ILE A 15 -5.88 -8.01 -2.34
N ARG A 16 -6.29 -8.69 -3.40
CA ARG A 16 -6.19 -10.15 -3.48
C ARG A 16 -4.75 -10.63 -3.39
N ASN A 17 -3.85 -10.01 -4.14
CA ASN A 17 -2.43 -10.40 -4.14
C ASN A 17 -1.81 -10.20 -2.75
N LEU A 18 -2.10 -9.09 -2.08
CA LEU A 18 -1.61 -8.83 -0.73
C LEU A 18 -2.19 -9.83 0.27
N ARG A 19 -3.47 -10.14 0.14
CA ARG A 19 -4.12 -11.14 1.00
C ARG A 19 -3.44 -12.50 0.84
N ASP A 20 -3.20 -12.92 -0.40
CA ASP A 20 -2.51 -14.19 -0.69
C ASP A 20 -1.09 -14.18 -0.13
N ASP A 21 -0.34 -13.10 -0.31
CA ASP A 21 1.02 -12.95 0.20
C ASP A 21 1.07 -13.06 1.73
N LEU A 22 0.07 -12.51 2.41
CA LEU A 22 -0.05 -12.59 3.86
C LEU A 22 -0.67 -13.90 4.35
N LYS A 23 -1.05 -14.78 3.42
CA LYS A 23 -1.69 -16.08 3.70
C LYS A 23 -2.98 -15.95 4.51
N LEU A 24 -3.72 -14.88 4.23
CA LEU A 24 -5.02 -14.65 4.85
C LEU A 24 -6.13 -15.27 3.99
N THR A 25 -7.10 -15.88 4.64
CA THR A 25 -8.33 -16.26 3.96
C THR A 25 -9.18 -15.01 3.71
N ARG A 26 -10.11 -15.12 2.78
CA ARG A 26 -11.06 -14.04 2.52
C ARG A 26 -11.86 -13.68 3.77
N GLU A 27 -12.25 -14.69 4.54
CA GLU A 27 -12.97 -14.54 5.79
C GLU A 27 -12.14 -13.76 6.83
N GLN A 28 -10.87 -14.08 6.93
CA GLN A 28 -9.97 -13.40 7.88
C GLN A 28 -9.79 -11.93 7.53
N LEU A 29 -9.55 -11.61 6.27
CA LEU A 29 -9.39 -10.23 5.85
C LEU A 29 -10.71 -9.46 5.99
N ALA A 30 -11.83 -10.08 5.62
CA ALA A 30 -13.14 -9.46 5.74
C ALA A 30 -13.46 -9.11 7.19
N GLU A 31 -13.20 -10.03 8.11
CA GLU A 31 -13.40 -9.80 9.56
C GLU A 31 -12.52 -8.65 10.04
N ALA A 32 -11.24 -8.67 9.71
CA ALA A 32 -10.30 -7.61 10.12
C ALA A 32 -10.67 -6.24 9.56
N SER A 33 -11.30 -6.21 8.40
CA SER A 33 -11.71 -4.98 7.72
C SER A 33 -13.18 -4.63 7.91
N GLU A 34 -13.86 -5.34 8.78
CA GLU A 34 -15.27 -5.09 9.13
C GLU A 34 -16.22 -5.12 7.92
N MET A 35 -16.04 -6.11 7.05
CA MET A 35 -16.91 -6.32 5.89
C MET A 35 -17.26 -7.79 5.77
N THR A 36 -18.24 -8.09 4.91
CA THR A 36 -18.60 -9.48 4.65
C THR A 36 -17.62 -10.12 3.68
N PRO A 37 -17.38 -11.44 3.78
CA PRO A 37 -16.55 -12.15 2.79
C PRO A 37 -17.11 -12.03 1.37
N ARG A 38 -18.44 -12.00 1.24
CA ARG A 38 -19.09 -11.84 -0.05
C ARG A 38 -18.78 -10.49 -0.69
N PHE A 39 -18.82 -9.41 0.09
CA PHE A 39 -18.48 -8.09 -0.40
C PHE A 39 -16.99 -8.03 -0.80
N LEU A 40 -16.13 -8.60 0.04
CA LEU A 40 -14.70 -8.66 -0.27
C LEU A 40 -14.45 -9.42 -1.58
N ALA A 41 -15.18 -10.52 -1.82
CA ALA A 41 -15.07 -11.25 -3.07
C ALA A 41 -15.43 -10.37 -4.28
N CYS A 42 -16.49 -9.58 -4.17
CA CYS A 42 -16.88 -8.64 -5.21
C CYS A 42 -15.80 -7.58 -5.46
N VAL A 43 -15.19 -7.08 -4.40
CA VAL A 43 -14.10 -6.11 -4.48
C VAL A 43 -12.88 -6.72 -5.16
N GLU A 44 -12.46 -7.91 -4.74
CA GLU A 44 -11.31 -8.61 -5.32
C GLU A 44 -11.50 -8.93 -6.80
N ASN A 45 -12.74 -9.22 -7.21
CA ASN A 45 -13.07 -9.50 -8.60
C ASN A 45 -13.28 -8.24 -9.45
N GLY A 46 -13.17 -7.05 -8.86
CA GLY A 46 -13.33 -5.80 -9.57
C GLY A 46 -14.77 -5.41 -9.89
N GLN A 47 -15.73 -6.12 -9.31
CA GLN A 47 -17.16 -5.86 -9.55
C GLN A 47 -17.68 -4.68 -8.74
N SER A 48 -17.08 -4.42 -7.60
CA SER A 48 -17.47 -3.33 -6.69
C SER A 48 -16.24 -2.51 -6.30
N GLY A 49 -16.45 -1.21 -6.14
CA GLY A 49 -15.48 -0.36 -5.48
C GLY A 49 -15.65 -0.42 -3.98
N VAL A 50 -14.79 0.28 -3.27
CA VAL A 50 -14.84 0.40 -1.82
C VAL A 50 -15.10 1.83 -1.43
N SER A 51 -15.78 2.04 -0.29
CA SER A 51 -15.89 3.36 0.31
C SER A 51 -14.51 3.79 0.83
N LEU A 52 -14.36 5.09 1.11
CA LEU A 52 -13.13 5.60 1.71
C LEU A 52 -12.86 4.94 3.05
N GLU A 53 -13.89 4.71 3.84
CA GLU A 53 -13.77 4.02 5.12
C GLU A 53 -13.28 2.58 4.95
N SER A 54 -13.87 1.83 4.02
CA SER A 54 -13.45 0.46 3.73
C SER A 54 -12.02 0.41 3.20
N LEU A 55 -11.65 1.35 2.34
CA LEU A 55 -10.29 1.47 1.82
C LEU A 55 -9.28 1.66 2.96
N LYS A 56 -9.59 2.53 3.89
CA LYS A 56 -8.76 2.79 5.07
C LYS A 56 -8.59 1.53 5.93
N LYS A 57 -9.67 0.80 6.16
CA LYS A 57 -9.63 -0.45 6.93
C LYS A 57 -8.81 -1.53 6.24
N LEU A 58 -8.99 -1.68 4.92
CA LEU A 58 -8.23 -2.64 4.13
C LEU A 58 -6.74 -2.31 4.15
N SER A 59 -6.37 -1.04 3.98
CA SER A 59 -4.96 -0.63 4.02
C SER A 59 -4.31 -0.96 5.36
N ALA A 60 -5.02 -0.72 6.46
CA ALA A 60 -4.54 -1.04 7.79
C ALA A 60 -4.38 -2.55 8.00
N SER A 61 -5.37 -3.34 7.57
CA SER A 61 -5.35 -4.80 7.71
C SER A 61 -4.26 -5.44 6.86
N LEU A 62 -4.00 -4.90 5.68
CA LEU A 62 -2.99 -5.40 4.74
C LEU A 62 -1.61 -4.77 4.98
N ARG A 63 -1.50 -3.83 5.88
CA ARG A 63 -0.25 -3.13 6.25
C ARG A 63 0.40 -2.43 5.06
N VAL A 64 -0.42 -1.82 4.23
CA VAL A 64 0.02 -1.00 3.09
C VAL A 64 -0.66 0.35 3.14
N SER A 65 -0.15 1.31 2.38
CA SER A 65 -0.79 2.62 2.26
C SER A 65 -2.01 2.54 1.36
N THR A 66 -2.94 3.47 1.51
CA THR A 66 -4.04 3.64 0.57
C THR A 66 -3.53 3.98 -0.82
N ASP A 67 -2.42 4.72 -0.92
CA ASP A 67 -1.77 5.03 -2.20
C ASP A 67 -1.33 3.77 -2.94
N TYR A 68 -0.79 2.79 -2.22
CA TYR A 68 -0.42 1.53 -2.83
C TYR A 68 -1.64 0.82 -3.42
N LEU A 69 -2.75 0.77 -2.67
CA LEU A 69 -3.97 0.14 -3.15
C LEU A 69 -4.54 0.85 -4.37
N LEU A 70 -4.51 2.19 -4.37
CA LEU A 70 -5.09 2.99 -5.46
C LEU A 70 -4.20 3.06 -6.69
N PHE A 71 -2.90 3.23 -6.51
CA PHE A 71 -1.98 3.56 -7.62
C PHE A 71 -0.89 2.53 -7.83
N GLY A 72 -0.75 1.55 -6.94
CA GLY A 72 0.34 0.57 -7.02
C GLY A 72 1.71 1.13 -6.66
N ARG A 73 1.75 2.34 -6.12
CA ARG A 73 3.01 2.95 -5.71
C ARG A 73 3.39 2.49 -4.31
N LYS A 74 4.57 1.93 -4.18
CA LYS A 74 5.15 1.71 -2.86
C LYS A 74 5.49 3.07 -2.29
N SER A 75 4.63 3.61 -1.45
CA SER A 75 5.06 4.70 -0.59
C SER A 75 5.99 4.05 0.43
N GLY A 76 7.28 4.28 0.26
CA GLY A 76 8.22 3.83 1.25
C GLY A 76 7.96 4.57 2.56
N LYS A 77 7.35 3.89 3.51
CA LYS A 77 7.51 4.32 4.88
C LYS A 77 8.99 4.17 5.18
N ILE A 78 9.67 5.29 5.23
CA ILE A 78 11.06 5.32 5.67
C ILE A 78 11.05 4.84 7.13
N PRO A 79 11.83 3.79 7.47
CA PRO A 79 11.92 3.34 8.85
C PRO A 79 12.23 4.49 9.81
N GLN A 80 11.63 4.47 10.99
CA GLN A 80 11.73 5.59 11.93
C GLN A 80 13.17 5.88 12.36
N ASP A 81 14.00 4.87 12.48
CA ASP A 81 15.43 5.05 12.80
C ASP A 81 16.17 5.87 11.73
N ILE A 82 15.81 5.70 10.46
CA ILE A 82 16.38 6.51 9.37
C ILE A 82 15.87 7.96 9.45
N VAL A 83 14.57 8.13 9.71
CA VAL A 83 13.99 9.47 9.89
C VAL A 83 14.67 10.20 11.04
N ASP A 84 14.86 9.51 12.17
CA ASP A 84 15.52 10.08 13.35
C ASP A 84 16.98 10.47 13.06
N ALA A 85 17.70 9.62 12.35
CA ALA A 85 19.08 9.90 11.94
C ALA A 85 19.16 11.14 11.04
N LEU A 86 18.22 11.29 10.11
CA LEU A 86 18.15 12.45 9.22
C LEU A 86 17.82 13.73 9.98
N ALA A 87 16.98 13.64 11.01
CA ALA A 87 16.59 14.79 11.82
C ALA A 87 17.78 15.44 12.58
N ASP A 88 18.81 14.65 12.88
CA ASP A 88 20.00 15.11 13.58
C ASP A 88 20.99 15.86 12.67
N ILE A 89 20.75 15.84 11.36
CA ILE A 89 21.64 16.50 10.40
C ILE A 89 21.20 17.95 10.20
N PRO A 90 22.10 18.93 10.39
CA PRO A 90 21.77 20.34 10.18
C PRO A 90 21.29 20.60 8.75
N GLU A 91 20.32 21.49 8.61
CA GLU A 91 19.73 21.86 7.33
C GLU A 91 20.76 22.33 6.30
N SER A 92 21.83 22.96 6.77
CA SER A 92 22.93 23.44 5.91
C SER A 92 23.61 22.32 5.10
N TYR A 93 23.48 21.06 5.53
CA TYR A 93 24.04 19.90 4.83
C TYR A 93 23.03 19.18 3.94
N HIS A 94 21.83 19.73 3.77
CA HIS A 94 20.74 19.08 3.06
C HIS A 94 21.13 18.66 1.64
N ASP A 95 21.70 19.58 0.85
CA ASP A 95 22.09 19.29 -0.53
C ASP A 95 23.15 18.21 -0.63
N GLN A 96 24.12 18.23 0.27
CA GLN A 96 25.18 17.22 0.34
C GLN A 96 24.62 15.85 0.70
N LEU A 97 23.68 15.83 1.64
CA LEU A 97 22.99 14.60 2.06
C LEU A 97 22.22 13.97 0.89
N VAL A 98 21.47 14.78 0.15
CA VAL A 98 20.71 14.29 -1.03
C VAL A 98 21.66 13.66 -2.05
N LYS A 99 22.81 14.27 -2.31
CA LYS A 99 23.82 13.72 -3.22
C LYS A 99 24.34 12.36 -2.75
N GLN A 100 24.60 12.23 -1.46
CA GLN A 100 25.10 10.97 -0.89
C GLN A 100 24.03 9.87 -0.98
N ILE A 101 22.78 10.19 -0.69
CA ILE A 101 21.68 9.24 -0.78
C ILE A 101 21.50 8.73 -2.23
N ARG A 102 21.55 9.65 -3.20
CA ARG A 102 21.43 9.27 -4.62
C ARG A 102 22.56 8.37 -5.07
N LEU A 103 23.79 8.69 -4.66
CA LEU A 103 24.96 7.87 -4.97
C LEU A 103 24.81 6.46 -4.38
N PHE A 104 24.36 6.36 -3.15
CA PHE A 104 24.11 5.09 -2.50
C PHE A 104 23.05 4.27 -3.24
N GLY A 105 21.97 4.94 -3.70
CA GLY A 105 20.92 4.31 -4.49
C GLY A 105 21.43 3.73 -5.80
N GLU A 106 22.36 4.41 -6.49
CA GLU A 106 22.98 3.90 -7.71
C GLU A 106 23.84 2.67 -7.46
N ILE A 107 24.60 2.66 -6.37
CA ILE A 107 25.41 1.51 -5.97
C ILE A 107 24.52 0.31 -5.67
N ALA A 108 23.42 0.52 -4.97
CA ALA A 108 22.50 -0.54 -4.57
C ALA A 108 21.73 -1.16 -5.73
N LYS A 109 21.64 -0.48 -6.88
CA LYS A 109 20.95 -0.99 -8.07
C LYS A 109 21.78 -1.95 -8.92
N LYS A 110 23.04 -2.10 -8.62
CA LYS A 110 23.94 -2.99 -9.39
C LYS A 110 23.86 -4.43 -8.91
#